data_3d37dd1561e9266e1deaabf88a156c57
#
_entry.id   3d37dd1561e9266e1deaabf88a156c57
#
_cell.length_a   1.000
_cell.length_b   1.000
_cell.length_c   1.000
_cell.angle_alpha   90.00
_cell.angle_beta   90.00
_cell.angle_gamma   90.00
#
_symmetry.space_group_name_H-M   'P 1'
#
loop_
_entity.id
_entity.type
_entity.pdbx_description
1 polymer ?
#
loop_
_entity_poly.entity_id
_entity_poly.type
_entity_poly.pdbx_seq_one_letter_code
_entity_poly.pdbx_strand_id
1 'polypeptide(L)'
;LSTVAYGLFKEGVGIVQDEDNFLVKAKKVIVAAGGIENTTAFPGSTLPGVMLAGAAQMLANVHRVLPGKRIIVVGSGNVGLIVAYQMLQAGAQVLAVIEKGEKIGGYGVHAEKLRTAGVPICTGTVISSVSGKTSVEKVTTVDAEGRENEYDADTIIMAVGMSPMTELLWNAGCRFEFIGELGGYVPLHDACMATTVPGLYAAGDVTGVE
;
A
#
# COMPACT_ATOMS: atom_id res chain seq x y z
N LEU A 1 13.85 7.40 -18.01
CA LEU A 1 13.47 8.73 -18.45
C LEU A 1 13.49 9.78 -17.33
N SER A 2 13.68 9.47 -16.06
CA SER A 2 13.91 10.41 -14.93
C SER A 2 13.11 11.74 -15.03
N THR A 3 11.80 11.65 -15.31
CA THR A 3 10.94 12.81 -15.56
C THR A 3 9.65 12.64 -14.78
N VAL A 4 9.20 13.71 -14.11
CA VAL A 4 7.97 13.71 -13.31
C VAL A 4 6.91 14.56 -14.01
N ALA A 5 5.73 13.97 -14.26
CA ALA A 5 4.56 14.73 -14.67
C ALA A 5 3.84 15.25 -13.42
N TYR A 6 3.69 16.57 -13.32
CA TYR A 6 3.10 17.22 -12.14
C TYR A 6 1.73 17.84 -12.38
N GLY A 7 1.29 17.92 -13.64
CA GLY A 7 -0.02 18.52 -13.93
C GLY A 7 -0.47 18.28 -15.36
N LEU A 8 -1.79 18.26 -15.54
CA LEU A 8 -2.46 18.25 -16.84
C LEU A 8 -3.16 19.59 -17.04
N PHE A 9 -2.64 20.37 -17.98
CA PHE A 9 -3.12 21.71 -18.29
C PHE A 9 -3.80 21.73 -19.65
N LYS A 10 -4.55 22.79 -19.92
CA LYS A 10 -5.23 22.98 -21.20
C LYS A 10 -4.24 23.03 -22.38
N GLU A 11 -3.03 23.54 -22.13
CA GLU A 11 -1.97 23.70 -23.10
C GLU A 11 -1.08 22.46 -23.28
N GLY A 12 -1.13 21.50 -22.34
CA GLY A 12 -0.32 20.27 -22.38
C GLY A 12 -0.04 19.67 -21.00
N VAL A 13 0.86 18.73 -20.97
CA VAL A 13 1.33 18.05 -19.75
C VAL A 13 2.54 18.80 -19.21
N GLY A 14 2.46 19.27 -17.97
CA GLY A 14 3.58 19.85 -17.25
C GLY A 14 4.49 18.75 -16.70
N ILE A 15 5.76 18.81 -17.06
CA ILE A 15 6.78 17.85 -16.62
C ILE A 15 8.00 18.57 -16.08
N VAL A 16 8.67 17.92 -15.12
CA VAL A 16 9.99 18.32 -14.60
C VAL A 16 10.99 17.22 -14.94
N GLN A 17 12.10 17.63 -15.53
CA GLN A 17 13.25 16.79 -15.77
C GLN A 17 14.48 17.52 -15.25
N ASP A 18 15.20 16.91 -14.32
CA ASP A 18 16.28 17.55 -13.57
C ASP A 18 15.80 18.86 -12.89
N GLU A 19 16.31 20.03 -13.27
CA GLU A 19 15.90 21.33 -12.75
C GLU A 19 15.01 22.13 -13.73
N ASP A 20 14.71 21.54 -14.90
CA ASP A 20 13.97 22.21 -15.96
C ASP A 20 12.50 21.82 -15.99
N ASN A 21 11.64 22.79 -16.27
CA ASN A 21 10.21 22.63 -16.46
C ASN A 21 9.86 22.71 -17.95
N PHE A 22 9.05 21.76 -18.40
CA PHE A 22 8.58 21.70 -19.78
C PHE A 22 7.06 21.57 -19.84
N LEU A 23 6.48 22.08 -20.91
CA LEU A 23 5.10 21.83 -21.27
C LEU A 23 5.05 20.98 -22.55
N VAL A 24 4.67 19.72 -22.40
CA VAL A 24 4.59 18.76 -23.50
C VAL A 24 3.20 18.79 -24.12
N LYS A 25 3.11 19.21 -25.39
CA LYS A 25 1.87 19.16 -26.16
C LYS A 25 1.65 17.75 -26.71
N ALA A 26 0.52 17.16 -26.37
CA ALA A 26 0.12 15.84 -26.87
C ALA A 26 -1.31 15.89 -27.43
N LYS A 27 -1.58 15.10 -28.47
CA LYS A 27 -2.95 14.96 -29.01
C LYS A 27 -3.82 14.10 -28.07
N LYS A 28 -3.22 13.15 -27.39
CA LYS A 28 -3.85 12.25 -26.43
C LYS A 28 -2.89 11.98 -25.29
N VAL A 29 -3.41 11.84 -24.08
CA VAL A 29 -2.66 11.52 -22.86
C VAL A 29 -3.26 10.28 -22.23
N ILE A 30 -2.41 9.35 -21.83
CA ILE A 30 -2.80 8.18 -21.03
C ILE A 30 -2.18 8.32 -19.65
N VAL A 31 -3.02 8.35 -18.61
CA VAL A 31 -2.57 8.32 -17.23
C VAL A 31 -2.58 6.87 -16.76
N ALA A 32 -1.42 6.36 -16.43
CA ALA A 32 -1.20 5.02 -15.90
C ALA A 32 -0.33 5.11 -14.63
N ALA A 33 -0.74 5.96 -13.69
CA ALA A 33 0.03 6.32 -12.48
C ALA A 33 0.04 5.22 -11.43
N GLY A 34 -0.80 4.19 -11.59
CA GLY A 34 -0.91 3.10 -10.63
C GLY A 34 -1.70 3.46 -9.38
N GLY A 35 -1.39 2.81 -8.27
CA GLY A 35 -1.98 3.03 -6.96
C GLY A 35 -0.93 3.39 -5.92
N ILE A 36 -1.39 3.89 -4.78
CA ILE A 36 -0.58 4.20 -3.60
C ILE A 36 -1.03 3.34 -2.43
N GLU A 37 -0.09 2.85 -1.63
CA GLU A 37 -0.40 2.09 -0.43
C GLU A 37 -1.01 2.97 0.65
N ASN A 38 -2.06 2.48 1.27
CA ASN A 38 -2.72 3.14 2.38
C ASN A 38 -1.94 2.95 3.68
N THR A 39 -2.11 3.89 4.60
CA THR A 39 -1.54 3.85 5.94
C THR A 39 -2.64 3.89 6.98
N THR A 40 -2.32 3.44 8.18
CA THR A 40 -3.16 3.65 9.36
C THR A 40 -2.35 4.29 10.47
N ALA A 41 -2.97 5.23 11.17
CA ALA A 41 -2.32 5.93 12.28
C ALA A 41 -2.58 5.18 13.60
N PHE A 42 -1.53 5.01 14.39
CA PHE A 42 -1.55 4.50 15.77
C PHE A 42 -0.41 5.15 16.56
N PRO A 43 -0.47 5.19 17.88
CA PRO A 43 0.63 5.69 18.71
C PRO A 43 1.95 4.98 18.39
N GLY A 44 2.98 5.74 17.98
CA GLY A 44 4.27 5.20 17.56
C GLY A 44 4.39 4.83 16.07
N SER A 45 3.40 5.12 15.24
CA SER A 45 3.43 4.80 13.79
C SER A 45 4.53 5.52 13.00
N THR A 46 5.16 6.55 13.59
CA THR A 46 6.28 7.28 12.97
C THR A 46 7.66 6.81 13.41
N LEU A 47 7.74 5.80 14.27
CA LEU A 47 9.03 5.24 14.68
C LEU A 47 9.74 4.55 13.49
N PRO A 48 11.07 4.70 13.37
CA PRO A 48 11.87 3.88 12.48
C PRO A 48 11.60 2.39 12.72
N GLY A 49 11.39 1.65 11.64
CA GLY A 49 10.94 0.24 11.70
C GLY A 49 9.48 0.07 11.32
N VAL A 50 8.67 1.14 11.27
CA VAL A 50 7.34 1.12 10.66
C VAL A 50 7.47 1.47 9.19
N MET A 51 6.98 0.61 8.30
CA MET A 51 7.08 0.81 6.84
C MET A 51 5.91 0.18 6.09
N LEU A 52 5.74 0.54 4.83
CA LEU A 52 4.77 -0.03 3.92
C LEU A 52 5.27 -1.36 3.32
N ALA A 53 4.35 -2.17 2.85
CA ALA A 53 4.64 -3.49 2.28
C ALA A 53 5.53 -3.38 1.03
N GLY A 54 5.28 -2.41 0.15
CA GLY A 54 6.10 -2.17 -1.03
C GLY A 54 7.53 -1.77 -0.68
N ALA A 55 7.73 -0.98 0.37
CA ALA A 55 9.07 -0.64 0.85
C ALA A 55 9.81 -1.89 1.37
N ALA A 56 9.14 -2.74 2.14
CA ALA A 56 9.72 -4.00 2.62
C ALA A 56 10.09 -4.94 1.47
N GLN A 57 9.21 -5.06 0.46
CA GLN A 57 9.49 -5.85 -0.75
C GLN A 57 10.67 -5.28 -1.55
N MET A 58 10.74 -3.96 -1.71
CA MET A 58 11.86 -3.31 -2.41
C MET A 58 13.19 -3.61 -1.72
N LEU A 59 13.25 -3.45 -0.39
CA LEU A 59 14.43 -3.79 0.40
C LEU A 59 14.85 -5.24 0.21
N ALA A 60 13.93 -6.18 0.37
CA ALA A 60 14.23 -7.60 0.29
C ALA A 60 14.55 -8.08 -1.14
N ASN A 61 13.71 -7.72 -2.12
CA ASN A 61 13.78 -8.31 -3.47
C ASN A 61 14.79 -7.60 -4.37
N VAL A 62 14.92 -6.27 -4.25
CA VAL A 62 15.80 -5.47 -5.12
C VAL A 62 17.15 -5.23 -4.44
N HIS A 63 17.11 -4.72 -3.20
CA HIS A 63 18.34 -4.35 -2.48
C HIS A 63 18.98 -5.49 -1.70
N ARG A 64 18.31 -6.64 -1.55
CA ARG A 64 18.80 -7.81 -0.77
C ARG A 64 19.08 -7.46 0.69
N VAL A 65 18.30 -6.54 1.24
CA VAL A 65 18.37 -6.10 2.64
C VAL A 65 17.12 -6.58 3.35
N LEU A 66 17.32 -7.29 4.46
CA LEU A 66 16.21 -7.69 5.34
C LEU A 66 15.72 -6.46 6.11
N PRO A 67 14.42 -6.07 6.02
CA PRO A 67 13.92 -4.86 6.66
C PRO A 67 13.93 -4.93 8.18
N GLY A 68 13.89 -6.11 8.74
CA GLY A 68 13.99 -6.40 10.17
C GLY A 68 14.05 -7.88 10.45
N LYS A 69 14.25 -8.25 11.71
CA LYS A 69 14.39 -9.65 12.13
C LYS A 69 13.11 -10.21 12.74
N ARG A 70 12.37 -9.40 13.48
CA ARG A 70 11.13 -9.78 14.18
C ARG A 70 10.00 -8.87 13.72
N ILE A 71 9.16 -9.38 12.84
CA ILE A 71 8.24 -8.61 12.03
C ILE A 71 6.79 -8.87 12.45
N ILE A 72 6.01 -7.80 12.60
CA ILE A 72 4.55 -7.83 12.61
C ILE A 72 4.07 -7.30 11.24
N VAL A 73 3.13 -8.00 10.62
CA VAL A 73 2.46 -7.53 9.40
C VAL A 73 1.05 -7.11 9.73
N VAL A 74 0.62 -5.94 9.25
CA VAL A 74 -0.72 -5.38 9.48
C VAL A 74 -1.49 -5.41 8.17
N GLY A 75 -2.61 -6.11 8.18
CA GLY A 75 -3.47 -6.40 7.03
C GLY A 75 -3.26 -7.81 6.49
N SER A 76 -4.37 -8.53 6.31
CA SER A 76 -4.41 -9.90 5.79
C SER A 76 -4.96 -9.99 4.36
N GLY A 77 -4.92 -8.90 3.61
CA GLY A 77 -5.14 -8.90 2.17
C GLY A 77 -4.04 -9.68 1.43
N ASN A 78 -4.18 -9.87 0.12
CA ASN A 78 -3.20 -10.63 -0.67
C ASN A 78 -1.77 -10.10 -0.48
N VAL A 79 -1.59 -8.78 -0.52
CA VAL A 79 -0.26 -8.15 -0.35
C VAL A 79 0.32 -8.50 1.02
N GLY A 80 -0.44 -8.32 2.10
CA GLY A 80 0.03 -8.60 3.45
C GLY A 80 0.47 -10.06 3.65
N LEU A 81 -0.37 -11.01 3.19
CA LEU A 81 -0.07 -12.45 3.30
C LEU A 81 1.15 -12.85 2.45
N ILE A 82 1.27 -12.30 1.24
CA ILE A 82 2.40 -12.59 0.34
C ILE A 82 3.69 -12.01 0.92
N VAL A 83 3.67 -10.75 1.38
CA VAL A 83 4.85 -10.10 1.96
C VAL A 83 5.28 -10.79 3.25
N ALA A 84 4.34 -11.18 4.13
CA ALA A 84 4.66 -11.96 5.32
C ALA A 84 5.41 -13.25 4.96
N TYR A 85 4.94 -13.99 3.97
CA TYR A 85 5.61 -15.21 3.52
C TYR A 85 6.97 -14.95 2.88
N GLN A 86 7.11 -13.86 2.10
CA GLN A 86 8.41 -13.46 1.54
C GLN A 86 9.44 -13.11 2.63
N MET A 87 9.01 -12.42 3.70
CA MET A 87 9.89 -12.11 4.83
C MET A 87 10.38 -13.38 5.55
N LEU A 88 9.52 -14.39 5.72
CA LEU A 88 9.92 -15.70 6.21
C LEU A 88 10.98 -16.35 5.32
N GLN A 89 10.74 -16.36 4.00
CA GLN A 89 11.71 -16.91 3.03
C GLN A 89 13.05 -16.15 3.01
N ALA A 90 13.01 -14.85 3.31
CA ALA A 90 14.19 -14.02 3.46
C ALA A 90 14.96 -14.25 4.78
N GLY A 91 14.41 -15.03 5.70
CA GLY A 91 15.03 -15.38 6.98
C GLY A 91 14.60 -14.51 8.17
N ALA A 92 13.55 -13.69 8.03
CA ALA A 92 12.94 -13.01 9.17
C ALA A 92 12.02 -13.94 9.94
N GLN A 93 11.82 -13.64 11.23
CA GLN A 93 10.75 -14.20 12.03
C GLN A 93 9.51 -13.32 11.90
N VAL A 94 8.45 -13.81 11.27
CA VAL A 94 7.14 -13.14 11.27
C VAL A 94 6.39 -13.61 12.51
N LEU A 95 6.17 -12.69 13.45
CA LEU A 95 5.56 -12.99 14.75
C LEU A 95 4.06 -13.17 14.65
N ALA A 96 3.40 -12.33 13.85
CA ALA A 96 1.96 -12.40 13.57
C ALA A 96 1.59 -11.59 12.32
N VAL A 97 0.44 -11.94 11.73
CA VAL A 97 -0.32 -11.06 10.83
C VAL A 97 -1.54 -10.56 11.60
N ILE A 98 -1.69 -9.25 11.71
CA ILE A 98 -2.77 -8.57 12.44
C ILE A 98 -3.82 -8.10 11.43
N GLU A 99 -5.07 -8.48 11.65
CA GLU A 99 -6.20 -8.16 10.78
C GLU A 99 -7.35 -7.56 11.58
N LYS A 100 -7.78 -6.37 11.21
CA LYS A 100 -8.91 -5.67 11.85
C LYS A 100 -10.23 -6.39 11.60
N GLY A 101 -10.43 -6.94 10.40
CA GLY A 101 -11.64 -7.65 10.04
C GLY A 101 -11.80 -8.98 10.77
N GLU A 102 -13.01 -9.45 10.88
CA GLU A 102 -13.31 -10.77 11.46
C GLU A 102 -12.81 -11.93 10.59
N LYS A 103 -12.52 -11.66 9.32
CA LYS A 103 -12.07 -12.64 8.33
C LYS A 103 -10.83 -12.14 7.61
N ILE A 104 -10.06 -13.08 7.12
CA ILE A 104 -8.92 -12.83 6.22
C ILE A 104 -9.41 -12.20 4.93
N GLY A 105 -8.77 -11.11 4.49
CA GLY A 105 -9.13 -10.40 3.27
C GLY A 105 -8.55 -11.01 1.99
N GLY A 106 -7.44 -11.74 2.09
CA GLY A 106 -6.74 -12.34 0.95
C GLY A 106 -7.16 -13.79 0.66
N TYR A 107 -6.57 -14.38 -0.37
CA TYR A 107 -6.85 -15.76 -0.77
C TYR A 107 -6.35 -16.77 0.27
N GLY A 108 -7.17 -17.79 0.56
CA GLY A 108 -6.87 -18.84 1.54
C GLY A 108 -5.54 -19.57 1.29
N VAL A 109 -5.10 -19.71 0.03
CA VAL A 109 -3.83 -20.34 -0.32
C VAL A 109 -2.61 -19.61 0.28
N HIS A 110 -2.66 -18.29 0.37
CA HIS A 110 -1.57 -17.51 0.97
C HIS A 110 -1.60 -17.61 2.50
N ALA A 111 -2.79 -17.57 3.08
CA ALA A 111 -2.96 -17.75 4.52
C ALA A 111 -2.50 -19.14 5.00
N GLU A 112 -2.77 -20.19 4.22
CA GLU A 112 -2.39 -21.56 4.58
C GLU A 112 -0.87 -21.75 4.58
N LYS A 113 -0.13 -21.11 3.68
CA LYS A 113 1.34 -21.11 3.72
C LYS A 113 1.89 -20.55 5.03
N LEU A 114 1.30 -19.46 5.52
CA LEU A 114 1.70 -18.85 6.80
C LEU A 114 1.33 -19.74 7.99
N ARG A 115 0.14 -20.33 8.00
CA ARG A 115 -0.28 -21.26 9.05
C ARG A 115 0.61 -22.49 9.11
N THR A 116 0.94 -23.06 7.96
CA THR A 116 1.87 -24.20 7.86
C THR A 116 3.27 -23.83 8.37
N ALA A 117 3.69 -22.58 8.18
CA ALA A 117 4.95 -22.06 8.72
C ALA A 117 4.86 -21.65 10.20
N GLY A 118 3.72 -21.84 10.85
CA GLY A 118 3.53 -21.54 12.28
C GLY A 118 3.26 -20.05 12.57
N VAL A 119 2.94 -19.24 11.58
CA VAL A 119 2.62 -17.82 11.78
C VAL A 119 1.14 -17.65 12.11
N PRO A 120 0.80 -17.07 13.27
CA PRO A 120 -0.57 -16.77 13.62
C PRO A 120 -1.13 -15.62 12.76
N ILE A 121 -2.40 -15.74 12.36
CA ILE A 121 -3.16 -14.67 11.72
C ILE A 121 -4.27 -14.29 12.69
N CYS A 122 -4.12 -13.12 13.31
CA CYS A 122 -4.99 -12.62 14.38
C CYS A 122 -6.05 -11.70 13.75
N THR A 123 -7.24 -12.24 13.48
CA THR A 123 -8.41 -11.47 13.01
C THR A 123 -9.10 -10.76 14.19
N GLY A 124 -9.94 -9.75 13.89
CA GLY A 124 -10.58 -8.92 14.91
C GLY A 124 -9.59 -8.16 15.80
N THR A 125 -8.37 -7.93 15.33
CA THR A 125 -7.26 -7.42 16.13
C THR A 125 -6.66 -6.18 15.45
N VAL A 126 -6.31 -5.18 16.25
CA VAL A 126 -5.65 -3.95 15.76
C VAL A 126 -4.39 -3.65 16.56
N ILE A 127 -3.48 -2.85 16.01
CA ILE A 127 -2.38 -2.28 16.78
C ILE A 127 -2.94 -1.18 17.68
N SER A 128 -2.71 -1.31 18.97
CA SER A 128 -3.05 -0.32 19.99
C SER A 128 -1.93 0.72 20.13
N SER A 129 -0.67 0.28 20.20
CA SER A 129 0.48 1.17 20.32
C SER A 129 1.77 0.48 19.90
N VAL A 130 2.75 1.30 19.58
CA VAL A 130 4.13 0.89 19.30
C VAL A 130 5.08 1.75 20.12
N SER A 131 6.06 1.15 20.73
CA SER A 131 7.03 1.84 21.55
C SER A 131 8.47 1.42 21.22
N GLY A 132 9.40 2.30 21.56
CA GLY A 132 10.83 2.13 21.40
C GLY A 132 11.56 3.45 21.57
N LYS A 133 12.85 3.41 21.84
CA LYS A 133 13.66 4.63 22.06
C LYS A 133 14.03 5.32 20.75
N THR A 134 14.57 4.59 19.81
CA THR A 134 15.05 5.11 18.52
C THR A 134 14.40 4.43 17.32
N SER A 135 13.78 3.28 17.54
CA SER A 135 13.10 2.44 16.57
C SER A 135 12.04 1.60 17.26
N VAL A 136 11.28 0.83 16.51
CA VAL A 136 10.32 -0.14 17.06
C VAL A 136 11.05 -1.15 17.93
N GLU A 137 10.58 -1.34 19.16
CA GLU A 137 11.08 -2.35 20.11
C GLU A 137 9.93 -3.25 20.60
N LYS A 138 8.73 -2.67 20.77
CA LYS A 138 7.56 -3.38 21.26
C LYS A 138 6.30 -2.94 20.50
N VAL A 139 5.44 -3.90 20.23
CA VAL A 139 4.13 -3.68 19.59
C VAL A 139 3.05 -4.24 20.52
N THR A 140 2.05 -3.43 20.85
CA THR A 140 0.86 -3.85 21.60
C THR A 140 -0.31 -3.92 20.64
N THR A 141 -1.03 -5.03 20.68
CA THR A 141 -2.26 -5.24 19.90
C THR A 141 -3.44 -5.43 20.85
N VAL A 142 -4.63 -5.12 20.39
CA VAL A 142 -5.88 -5.34 21.13
C VAL A 142 -6.88 -6.06 20.23
N ASP A 143 -7.52 -7.09 20.75
CA ASP A 143 -8.58 -7.82 20.06
C ASP A 143 -9.97 -7.21 20.32
N ALA A 144 -10.99 -7.80 19.68
CA ALA A 144 -12.37 -7.33 19.79
C ALA A 144 -12.95 -7.45 21.22
N GLU A 145 -12.41 -8.33 22.05
CA GLU A 145 -12.77 -8.52 23.47
C GLU A 145 -11.99 -7.60 24.41
N GLY A 146 -11.10 -6.75 23.86
CA GLY A 146 -10.27 -5.83 24.65
C GLY A 146 -9.04 -6.49 25.30
N ARG A 147 -8.68 -7.71 24.92
CA ARG A 147 -7.47 -8.38 25.43
C ARG A 147 -6.26 -7.84 24.69
N GLU A 148 -5.25 -7.47 25.45
CA GLU A 148 -3.98 -6.99 24.92
C GLU A 148 -2.98 -8.13 24.77
N ASN A 149 -2.21 -8.07 23.67
CA ASN A 149 -1.05 -8.90 23.46
C ASN A 149 0.17 -8.03 23.14
N GLU A 150 1.32 -8.35 23.68
CA GLU A 150 2.57 -7.66 23.44
C GLU A 150 3.52 -8.53 22.63
N TYR A 151 4.21 -7.91 21.68
CA TYR A 151 5.23 -8.53 20.85
C TYR A 151 6.53 -7.72 20.93
N ASP A 152 7.63 -8.39 21.20
CA ASP A 152 8.95 -7.83 21.04
C ASP A 152 9.29 -7.86 19.54
N ALA A 153 9.05 -6.80 18.83
CA ALA A 153 9.23 -6.68 17.38
C ALA A 153 10.14 -5.49 17.05
N ASP A 154 10.89 -5.60 15.98
CA ASP A 154 11.74 -4.52 15.49
C ASP A 154 11.19 -3.87 14.21
N THR A 155 10.18 -4.48 13.61
CA THR A 155 9.62 -4.01 12.33
C THR A 155 8.11 -4.24 12.26
N ILE A 156 7.41 -3.24 11.73
CA ILE A 156 6.00 -3.33 11.34
C ILE A 156 5.89 -3.09 9.86
N ILE A 157 5.25 -4.01 9.14
CA ILE A 157 4.94 -3.88 7.72
C ILE A 157 3.44 -3.64 7.58
N MET A 158 3.07 -2.47 7.08
CA MET A 158 1.67 -2.11 6.81
C MET A 158 1.25 -2.53 5.41
N ALA A 159 0.16 -3.28 5.30
CA ALA A 159 -0.47 -3.75 4.08
C ALA A 159 -2.01 -3.59 4.18
N VAL A 160 -2.44 -2.36 4.49
CA VAL A 160 -3.84 -2.04 4.85
C VAL A 160 -4.66 -1.55 3.65
N GLY A 161 -4.29 -1.97 2.46
CA GLY A 161 -4.97 -1.64 1.21
C GLY A 161 -4.19 -0.65 0.36
N MET A 162 -4.76 -0.36 -0.80
CA MET A 162 -4.23 0.59 -1.77
C MET A 162 -5.36 1.48 -2.27
N SER A 163 -5.01 2.67 -2.77
CA SER A 163 -5.93 3.58 -3.44
C SER A 163 -5.38 3.98 -4.81
N PRO A 164 -6.24 4.19 -5.81
CA PRO A 164 -5.82 4.69 -7.12
C PRO A 164 -5.13 6.04 -7.02
N MET A 165 -4.01 6.24 -7.74
CA MET A 165 -3.26 7.51 -7.78
C MET A 165 -3.87 8.44 -8.82
N THR A 166 -4.92 9.15 -8.44
CA THR A 166 -5.83 9.88 -9.32
C THR A 166 -5.61 11.39 -9.40
N GLU A 167 -4.60 11.93 -8.73
CA GLU A 167 -4.38 13.39 -8.59
C GLU A 167 -4.31 14.13 -9.91
N LEU A 168 -3.61 13.57 -10.91
CA LEU A 168 -3.51 14.17 -12.25
C LEU A 168 -4.86 14.22 -12.95
N LEU A 169 -5.71 13.21 -12.74
CA LEU A 169 -7.05 13.16 -13.33
C LEU A 169 -8.01 14.11 -12.63
N TRP A 170 -7.88 14.29 -11.31
CA TRP A 170 -8.59 15.31 -10.55
C TRP A 170 -8.24 16.72 -11.05
N ASN A 171 -6.95 17.00 -11.19
CA ASN A 171 -6.46 18.29 -11.70
C ASN A 171 -6.95 18.59 -13.13
N ALA A 172 -7.12 17.56 -13.95
CA ALA A 172 -7.65 17.68 -15.29
C ALA A 172 -9.18 17.89 -15.34
N GLY A 173 -9.89 17.77 -14.21
CA GLY A 173 -11.34 17.91 -14.12
C GLY A 173 -12.13 16.68 -14.56
N CYS A 174 -11.55 15.48 -14.48
CA CYS A 174 -12.28 14.23 -14.68
C CYS A 174 -13.37 14.07 -13.62
N ARG A 175 -14.46 13.36 -13.97
CA ARG A 175 -15.47 12.93 -13.00
C ARG A 175 -15.08 11.60 -12.42
N PHE A 176 -15.49 11.37 -11.15
CA PHE A 176 -15.16 10.21 -10.35
C PHE A 176 -16.41 9.59 -9.73
N GLU A 177 -16.30 8.31 -9.39
CA GLU A 177 -17.23 7.58 -8.55
C GLU A 177 -16.46 6.97 -7.39
N PHE A 178 -17.10 6.87 -6.20
CA PHE A 178 -16.51 6.18 -5.06
C PHE A 178 -16.93 4.71 -5.08
N ILE A 179 -15.96 3.82 -5.26
CA ILE A 179 -16.14 2.37 -5.26
C ILE A 179 -15.14 1.77 -4.27
N GLY A 180 -15.64 1.42 -3.07
CA GLY A 180 -14.78 0.93 -1.98
C GLY A 180 -14.00 -0.32 -2.33
N GLU A 181 -14.59 -1.22 -3.12
CA GLU A 181 -13.98 -2.47 -3.59
C GLU A 181 -12.80 -2.22 -4.55
N LEU A 182 -12.76 -1.05 -5.19
CA LEU A 182 -11.67 -0.62 -6.08
C LEU A 182 -10.69 0.36 -5.43
N GLY A 183 -10.67 0.41 -4.11
CA GLY A 183 -9.73 1.22 -3.34
C GLY A 183 -10.13 2.69 -3.17
N GLY A 184 -11.35 3.09 -3.54
CA GLY A 184 -11.87 4.44 -3.29
C GLY A 184 -12.41 5.17 -4.51
N TYR A 185 -11.93 6.39 -4.76
CA TYR A 185 -12.36 7.16 -5.92
C TYR A 185 -11.69 6.69 -7.20
N VAL A 186 -12.50 6.26 -8.17
CA VAL A 186 -12.07 5.82 -9.49
C VAL A 186 -12.56 6.78 -10.57
N PRO A 187 -11.77 7.10 -11.61
CA PRO A 187 -12.20 7.97 -12.69
C PRO A 187 -13.28 7.28 -13.55
N LEU A 188 -14.33 8.01 -13.90
CA LEU A 188 -15.30 7.52 -14.86
C LEU A 188 -14.66 7.42 -16.25
N HIS A 189 -14.77 6.26 -16.89
CA HIS A 189 -14.26 5.99 -18.22
C HIS A 189 -15.21 5.10 -19.02
N ASP A 190 -15.09 5.11 -20.33
CA ASP A 190 -15.80 4.22 -21.24
C ASP A 190 -15.04 2.88 -21.45
N ALA A 191 -15.58 2.03 -22.32
CA ALA A 191 -14.95 0.75 -22.67
C ALA A 191 -13.61 0.89 -23.40
N CYS A 192 -13.30 2.08 -23.93
CA CYS A 192 -12.01 2.42 -24.55
C CYS A 192 -11.06 3.12 -23.58
N MET A 193 -11.39 3.14 -22.28
CA MET A 193 -10.63 3.80 -21.22
C MET A 193 -10.56 5.33 -21.37
N ALA A 194 -11.42 5.92 -22.21
CA ALA A 194 -11.52 7.36 -22.35
C ALA A 194 -12.24 7.95 -21.12
N THR A 195 -11.62 8.92 -20.48
CA THR A 195 -12.18 9.63 -19.32
C THR A 195 -13.27 10.63 -19.76
N THR A 196 -13.88 11.32 -18.82
CA THR A 196 -14.85 12.38 -19.10
C THR A 196 -14.22 13.64 -19.73
N VAL A 197 -12.88 13.71 -19.79
CA VAL A 197 -12.13 14.81 -20.42
C VAL A 197 -11.66 14.37 -21.81
N PRO A 198 -12.04 15.06 -22.90
CA PRO A 198 -11.67 14.66 -24.25
C PRO A 198 -10.15 14.55 -24.45
N GLY A 199 -9.70 13.43 -25.04
CA GLY A 199 -8.29 13.18 -25.30
C GLY A 199 -7.48 12.67 -24.12
N LEU A 200 -8.11 12.50 -22.94
CA LEU A 200 -7.50 11.96 -21.73
C LEU A 200 -8.04 10.56 -21.45
N TYR A 201 -7.13 9.62 -21.23
CA TYR A 201 -7.39 8.21 -20.97
C TYR A 201 -6.78 7.79 -19.62
N ALA A 202 -7.35 6.79 -18.98
CA ALA A 202 -6.82 6.21 -17.76
C ALA A 202 -6.65 4.69 -17.93
N ALA A 203 -5.57 4.10 -17.42
CA ALA A 203 -5.32 2.67 -17.53
C ALA A 203 -4.52 2.10 -16.35
N GLY A 204 -4.78 0.85 -15.98
CA GLY A 204 -4.15 0.16 -14.87
C GLY A 204 -4.76 0.56 -13.52
N ASP A 205 -4.01 0.39 -12.41
CA ASP A 205 -4.50 0.58 -11.04
C ASP A 205 -5.03 2.01 -10.75
N VAL A 206 -4.74 2.99 -11.60
CA VAL A 206 -5.36 4.31 -11.50
C VAL A 206 -6.88 4.28 -11.76
N THR A 207 -7.39 3.21 -12.37
CA THR A 207 -8.83 2.99 -12.62
C THR A 207 -9.50 2.12 -11.57
N GLY A 208 -8.75 1.66 -10.58
CA GLY A 208 -9.19 0.84 -9.46
C GLY A 208 -8.15 -0.20 -9.08
N VAL A 209 -8.02 -0.46 -7.78
CA VAL A 209 -7.12 -1.47 -7.21
C VAL A 209 -7.96 -2.53 -6.51
N GLU A 210 -7.78 -3.82 -6.88
CA GLU A 210 -8.44 -4.98 -6.26
C GLU A 210 -7.57 -5.66 -5.20
#